data_a68f806a428dd0aaaddc184bd45e7563
#
_entry.id   a68f806a428dd0aaaddc184bd45e7563
#
_cell.length_a   1.000
_cell.length_b   1.000
_cell.length_c   1.000
_cell.angle_alpha   90.00
_cell.angle_beta   90.00
_cell.angle_gamma   90.00
#
_symmetry.space_group_name_H-M   'P 1'
#
loop_
_entity.id
_entity.type
_entity.pdbx_description
1 polymer ?
#
loop_
_entity_poly.entity_id
_entity_poly.type
_entity_poly.pdbx_seq_one_letter_code
_entity_poly.pdbx_strand_id
1 'polypeptide(L)'
;MNKKPVVLMVLDGYGLDDCKEGNAIAMANTPVMDTLMKQYPFAKGNASGSYVGLPDGQMGNSEVGHMNIGAGRIIYQDLTRITKAIQDGDFFKNEKLIQAINNCKENGSDLHLWGLLSDGGVHSHITHLYGLLEMAKREGLDRVYVHAFLDGRDTPPASGKDYIEQLEDKMAELGVGKIASISGRYYAMDRDNNWDRIELAYDSLVKGKGVMATSAVKAMEESYAKDVTDEFVLPTVITEEDGTPLSLVKSKDSVIFFNFRPDRAREITRAFCDNDFTGFEREFMPLTYVCFKDYDETIPNKIIAFEKESIANTFGEYLAACGKKQLRLAETEKYAHVTFFFNGGVEEPNVDEARLLVNSPKDVATYDLKPEMSAPEVGMDLVEAIKSEKYDVIIINFANPDMVGHTGVIPAAVKAVERVDQLVGEAVDAVKETGGVLFICADHGNAEKMIDTETGEPHTAHTTNPVPFILVNYQENVKLREGGCLADIAPTLLEVMGLEQPKEMTGTSLIERA
;
A
#
# COMPACT_ATOMS: atom_id res chain seq x y z
N MET A 1 0.44 -24.78 -34.59
CA MET A 1 0.42 -23.39 -35.09
C MET A 1 1.47 -22.64 -34.30
N ASN A 2 2.31 -21.88 -34.98
CA ASN A 2 3.28 -21.01 -34.32
C ASN A 2 2.53 -19.97 -33.50
N LYS A 3 2.92 -19.77 -32.27
CA LYS A 3 2.30 -18.79 -31.37
C LYS A 3 2.85 -17.40 -31.68
N LYS A 4 1.97 -16.41 -31.72
CA LYS A 4 2.34 -15.01 -31.79
C LYS A 4 2.34 -14.45 -30.36
N PRO A 5 3.50 -14.28 -29.71
CA PRO A 5 3.51 -13.92 -28.31
C PRO A 5 3.03 -12.49 -28.09
N VAL A 6 2.31 -12.29 -26.99
CA VAL A 6 2.06 -10.96 -26.41
C VAL A 6 3.09 -10.73 -25.33
N VAL A 7 3.88 -9.67 -25.44
CA VAL A 7 4.93 -9.33 -24.50
C VAL A 7 4.50 -8.10 -23.70
N LEU A 8 4.50 -8.21 -22.37
CA LEU A 8 4.43 -7.08 -21.46
C LEU A 8 5.84 -6.78 -20.97
N MET A 9 6.36 -5.61 -21.28
CA MET A 9 7.67 -5.14 -20.85
C MET A 9 7.52 -3.99 -19.89
N VAL A 10 7.97 -4.19 -18.66
CA VAL A 10 8.01 -3.15 -17.62
C VAL A 10 9.43 -2.59 -17.57
N LEU A 11 9.56 -1.29 -17.84
CA LEU A 11 10.80 -0.53 -17.66
C LEU A 11 10.76 0.12 -16.27
N ASP A 12 11.22 -0.61 -15.25
CA ASP A 12 11.07 -0.22 -13.85
C ASP A 12 11.69 1.15 -13.57
N GLY A 13 10.91 2.05 -12.96
CA GLY A 13 11.37 3.40 -12.66
C GLY A 13 11.53 4.36 -13.85
N TYR A 14 10.96 4.02 -15.02
CA TYR A 14 11.04 4.86 -16.23
C TYR A 14 9.87 5.84 -16.29
N GLY A 15 9.97 6.95 -15.56
CA GLY A 15 8.95 8.02 -15.59
C GLY A 15 9.13 8.98 -16.78
N LEU A 16 8.15 9.86 -16.94
CA LEU A 16 8.12 10.88 -17.99
C LEU A 16 8.10 12.28 -17.34
N ASP A 17 9.11 13.10 -17.64
CA ASP A 17 9.17 14.50 -17.23
C ASP A 17 9.74 15.35 -18.38
N ASP A 18 9.15 16.52 -18.59
CA ASP A 18 9.62 17.48 -19.58
C ASP A 18 10.87 18.27 -19.08
N CYS A 19 11.14 18.26 -17.77
CA CYS A 19 12.34 18.85 -17.18
C CYS A 19 13.57 18.02 -17.57
N LYS A 20 14.64 18.70 -18.00
CA LYS A 20 15.90 18.05 -18.38
C LYS A 20 16.93 18.02 -17.27
N GLU A 21 16.82 18.92 -16.30
CA GLU A 21 17.75 19.00 -15.19
C GLU A 21 17.54 17.82 -14.25
N GLY A 22 18.60 17.05 -14.00
CA GLY A 22 18.52 15.87 -13.16
C GLY A 22 17.74 14.69 -13.77
N ASN A 23 17.36 14.75 -15.04
CA ASN A 23 16.59 13.74 -15.76
C ASN A 23 17.53 12.83 -16.56
N ALA A 24 17.87 11.66 -16.00
CA ALA A 24 18.77 10.72 -16.66
C ALA A 24 18.18 10.16 -17.96
N ILE A 25 16.86 10.05 -18.07
CA ILE A 25 16.17 9.57 -19.27
C ILE A 25 16.30 10.61 -20.40
N ALA A 26 16.05 11.89 -20.10
CA ALA A 26 16.17 12.97 -21.08
C ALA A 26 17.63 13.27 -21.48
N MET A 27 18.60 12.87 -20.64
CA MET A 27 20.04 13.02 -20.92
C MET A 27 20.61 11.83 -21.70
N ALA A 28 19.95 10.67 -21.65
CA ALA A 28 20.37 9.45 -22.33
C ALA A 28 20.08 9.51 -23.83
N ASN A 29 20.89 8.82 -24.63
CA ASN A 29 20.63 8.61 -26.05
C ASN A 29 19.70 7.41 -26.23
N THR A 30 18.39 7.67 -26.41
CA THR A 30 17.32 6.67 -26.47
C THR A 30 16.60 6.64 -27.82
N PRO A 31 17.30 6.39 -28.94
CA PRO A 31 16.71 6.46 -30.28
C PRO A 31 15.56 5.48 -30.50
N VAL A 32 15.55 4.34 -29.81
CA VAL A 32 14.49 3.32 -29.93
C VAL A 32 13.22 3.83 -29.26
N MET A 33 13.27 4.18 -27.98
CA MET A 33 12.11 4.71 -27.24
C MET A 33 11.56 5.97 -27.88
N ASP A 34 12.44 6.89 -28.32
CA ASP A 34 12.07 8.10 -29.06
C ASP A 34 11.29 7.81 -30.35
N THR A 35 11.68 6.75 -31.06
CA THR A 35 11.01 6.32 -32.28
C THR A 35 9.67 5.65 -31.95
N LEU A 36 9.64 4.79 -30.94
CA LEU A 36 8.43 4.08 -30.54
C LEU A 36 7.34 5.05 -30.10
N MET A 37 7.65 6.02 -29.24
CA MET A 37 6.69 7.03 -28.78
C MET A 37 6.14 7.92 -29.91
N LYS A 38 6.88 8.07 -31.01
CA LYS A 38 6.45 8.88 -32.16
C LYS A 38 5.66 8.10 -33.22
N GLN A 39 5.96 6.81 -33.39
CA GLN A 39 5.45 6.02 -34.52
C GLN A 39 4.36 5.02 -34.15
N TYR A 40 4.23 4.69 -32.85
CA TYR A 40 3.26 3.71 -32.37
C TYR A 40 2.22 4.37 -31.45
N PRO A 41 1.06 3.72 -31.22
CA PRO A 41 0.13 4.18 -30.21
C PRO A 41 0.81 4.39 -28.86
N PHE A 42 0.79 5.62 -28.38
CA PHE A 42 1.43 6.07 -27.16
C PHE A 42 0.45 6.89 -26.33
N ALA A 43 0.47 6.70 -25.00
CA ALA A 43 -0.21 7.54 -24.03
C ALA A 43 0.64 7.67 -22.74
N LYS A 44 0.34 8.69 -21.94
CA LYS A 44 0.89 8.82 -20.58
C LYS A 44 -0.03 8.10 -19.60
N GLY A 45 0.53 7.19 -18.80
CA GLY A 45 -0.19 6.42 -17.77
C GLY A 45 0.04 6.96 -16.38
N ASN A 46 -0.97 6.84 -15.51
CA ASN A 46 -0.88 7.19 -14.10
C ASN A 46 -0.38 5.98 -13.28
N ALA A 47 0.67 6.19 -12.48
CA ALA A 47 1.33 5.15 -11.68
C ALA A 47 1.54 5.56 -10.22
N SER A 48 0.76 6.52 -9.70
CA SER A 48 0.90 7.06 -8.34
C SER A 48 -0.46 7.41 -7.73
N GLY A 49 -0.47 7.68 -6.44
CA GLY A 49 -1.66 8.14 -5.71
C GLY A 49 -2.86 7.22 -5.86
N SER A 50 -4.05 7.78 -5.90
CA SER A 50 -5.33 7.05 -5.99
C SER A 50 -5.46 6.16 -7.24
N TYR A 51 -4.71 6.43 -8.30
CA TYR A 51 -4.68 5.60 -9.52
C TYR A 51 -4.07 4.21 -9.30
N VAL A 52 -3.34 4.02 -8.22
CA VAL A 52 -2.75 2.72 -7.84
C VAL A 52 -3.13 2.29 -6.42
N GLY A 53 -4.15 2.94 -5.82
CA GLY A 53 -4.68 2.59 -4.51
C GLY A 53 -3.88 3.14 -3.33
N LEU A 54 -3.05 4.15 -3.56
CA LEU A 54 -2.31 4.91 -2.56
C LEU A 54 -3.01 6.24 -2.26
N PRO A 55 -2.69 6.92 -1.14
CA PRO A 55 -3.12 8.30 -0.91
C PRO A 55 -2.70 9.24 -2.05
N ASP A 56 -3.51 10.29 -2.29
CA ASP A 56 -3.19 11.28 -3.31
C ASP A 56 -1.85 11.96 -3.01
N GLY A 57 -1.05 12.14 -4.06
CA GLY A 57 0.30 12.71 -3.95
C GLY A 57 1.37 11.72 -3.48
N GLN A 58 1.03 10.50 -3.11
CA GLN A 58 2.01 9.47 -2.77
C GLN A 58 2.57 8.81 -4.04
N MET A 59 3.89 8.73 -4.14
CA MET A 59 4.58 8.06 -5.23
C MET A 59 4.27 6.55 -5.26
N GLY A 60 4.18 5.98 -6.46
CA GLY A 60 4.08 4.55 -6.65
C GLY A 60 5.36 3.80 -6.24
N ASN A 61 5.29 2.49 -6.26
CA ASN A 61 6.43 1.60 -6.06
C ASN A 61 6.21 0.30 -6.83
N SER A 62 7.28 -0.51 -6.98
CA SER A 62 7.23 -1.70 -7.82
C SER A 62 6.25 -2.76 -7.31
N GLU A 63 6.08 -2.91 -5.98
CA GLU A 63 5.12 -3.86 -5.39
C GLU A 63 3.69 -3.51 -5.78
N VAL A 64 3.29 -2.27 -5.51
CA VAL A 64 1.96 -1.74 -5.82
C VAL A 64 1.73 -1.70 -7.33
N GLY A 65 2.72 -1.25 -8.11
CA GLY A 65 2.63 -1.17 -9.56
C GLY A 65 2.36 -2.53 -10.21
N HIS A 66 3.21 -3.52 -9.93
CA HIS A 66 3.05 -4.87 -10.48
C HIS A 66 1.77 -5.56 -10.01
N MET A 67 1.35 -5.32 -8.75
CA MET A 67 0.09 -5.85 -8.24
C MET A 67 -1.12 -5.28 -8.99
N ASN A 68 -1.16 -3.97 -9.25
CA ASN A 68 -2.23 -3.35 -10.02
C ASN A 68 -2.26 -3.85 -11.48
N ILE A 69 -1.09 -3.96 -12.13
CA ILE A 69 -0.97 -4.50 -13.49
C ILE A 69 -1.52 -5.93 -13.52
N GLY A 70 -1.04 -6.80 -12.62
CA GLY A 70 -1.43 -8.20 -12.58
C GLY A 70 -2.88 -8.43 -12.17
N ALA A 71 -3.44 -7.60 -11.31
CA ALA A 71 -4.83 -7.70 -10.88
C ALA A 71 -5.83 -7.15 -11.91
N GLY A 72 -5.40 -6.30 -12.84
CA GLY A 72 -6.30 -5.61 -13.79
C GLY A 72 -7.35 -4.73 -13.09
N ARG A 73 -7.06 -4.28 -11.88
CA ARG A 73 -7.88 -3.39 -11.06
C ARG A 73 -7.03 -2.65 -10.04
N ILE A 74 -7.54 -1.52 -9.54
CA ILE A 74 -6.86 -0.78 -8.48
C ILE A 74 -6.95 -1.57 -7.18
N ILE A 75 -5.78 -1.90 -6.61
CA ILE A 75 -5.65 -2.57 -5.32
C ILE A 75 -5.36 -1.52 -4.25
N TYR A 76 -6.39 -1.18 -3.50
CA TYR A 76 -6.28 -0.16 -2.45
C TYR A 76 -5.48 -0.69 -1.26
N GLN A 77 -4.46 0.08 -0.85
CA GLN A 77 -3.79 -0.15 0.43
C GLN A 77 -4.74 0.14 1.59
N ASP A 78 -4.48 -0.45 2.76
CA ASP A 78 -5.42 -0.41 3.89
C ASP A 78 -5.88 1.01 4.26
N LEU A 79 -4.96 1.98 4.32
CA LEU A 79 -5.31 3.38 4.58
C LEU A 79 -6.32 3.90 3.55
N THR A 80 -6.02 3.77 2.28
CA THR A 80 -6.87 4.29 1.18
C THR A 80 -8.17 3.51 1.08
N ARG A 81 -8.14 2.19 1.29
CA ARG A 81 -9.30 1.31 1.28
C ARG A 81 -10.33 1.71 2.35
N ILE A 82 -9.89 1.94 3.59
CA ILE A 82 -10.77 2.32 4.68
C ILE A 82 -11.29 3.75 4.47
N THR A 83 -10.42 4.68 4.06
CA THR A 83 -10.80 6.06 3.74
C THR A 83 -11.86 6.08 2.63
N LYS A 84 -11.67 5.30 1.56
CA LYS A 84 -12.63 5.18 0.48
C LYS A 84 -13.95 4.57 0.95
N ALA A 85 -13.92 3.55 1.78
CA ALA A 85 -15.14 2.95 2.34
C ALA A 85 -15.96 3.97 3.15
N ILE A 86 -15.31 4.90 3.86
CA ILE A 86 -15.99 6.01 4.57
C ILE A 86 -16.61 6.96 3.57
N GLN A 87 -15.90 7.37 2.54
CA GLN A 87 -16.36 8.29 1.51
C GLN A 87 -17.57 7.74 0.71
N ASP A 88 -17.49 6.47 0.32
CA ASP A 88 -18.54 5.77 -0.43
C ASP A 88 -19.76 5.37 0.45
N GLY A 89 -19.59 5.43 1.77
CA GLY A 89 -20.63 5.06 2.75
C GLY A 89 -20.70 3.57 3.09
N ASP A 90 -19.85 2.73 2.52
CA ASP A 90 -19.82 1.28 2.79
C ASP A 90 -19.25 0.96 4.17
N PHE A 91 -18.40 1.83 4.70
CA PHE A 91 -17.92 1.77 6.09
C PHE A 91 -19.08 1.67 7.09
N PHE A 92 -20.15 2.45 6.87
CA PHE A 92 -21.33 2.50 7.74
C PHE A 92 -22.26 1.29 7.60
N LYS A 93 -21.97 0.40 6.64
CA LYS A 93 -22.67 -0.88 6.42
C LYS A 93 -21.83 -2.09 6.87
N ASN A 94 -20.63 -1.86 7.40
CA ASN A 94 -19.75 -2.94 7.81
C ASN A 94 -20.38 -3.73 8.96
N GLU A 95 -20.74 -4.98 8.70
CA GLU A 95 -21.46 -5.86 9.62
C GLU A 95 -20.72 -6.09 10.94
N LYS A 96 -19.38 -6.10 10.94
CA LYS A 96 -18.57 -6.33 12.14
C LYS A 96 -18.54 -5.11 13.05
N LEU A 97 -18.47 -3.91 12.47
CA LEU A 97 -18.59 -2.66 13.23
C LEU A 97 -20.01 -2.50 13.79
N ILE A 98 -21.04 -2.81 12.99
CA ILE A 98 -22.45 -2.83 13.42
C ILE A 98 -22.66 -3.84 14.55
N GLN A 99 -22.00 -5.02 14.51
CA GLN A 99 -22.05 -6.02 15.57
C GLN A 99 -21.58 -5.47 16.91
N ALA A 100 -20.47 -4.71 16.93
CA ALA A 100 -19.98 -4.07 18.15
C ALA A 100 -20.99 -3.07 18.72
N ILE A 101 -21.59 -2.27 17.85
CA ILE A 101 -22.60 -1.28 18.23
C ILE A 101 -23.87 -1.95 18.78
N ASN A 102 -24.35 -3.00 18.10
CA ASN A 102 -25.54 -3.74 18.55
C ASN A 102 -25.30 -4.41 19.91
N ASN A 103 -24.11 -4.95 20.15
CA ASN A 103 -23.76 -5.49 21.45
C ASN A 103 -23.92 -4.44 22.58
N CYS A 104 -23.48 -3.20 22.34
CA CYS A 104 -23.65 -2.10 23.30
C CYS A 104 -25.13 -1.80 23.54
N LYS A 105 -25.96 -1.74 22.48
CA LYS A 105 -27.41 -1.49 22.59
C LYS A 105 -28.11 -2.60 23.38
N GLU A 106 -27.78 -3.85 23.12
CA GLU A 106 -28.41 -5.03 23.74
C GLU A 106 -28.05 -5.17 25.22
N ASN A 107 -26.80 -4.88 25.57
CA ASN A 107 -26.32 -5.03 26.95
C ASN A 107 -26.38 -3.74 27.77
N GLY A 108 -26.71 -2.59 27.17
CA GLY A 108 -26.60 -1.29 27.82
C GLY A 108 -25.16 -1.00 28.27
N SER A 109 -24.17 -1.41 27.46
CA SER A 109 -22.74 -1.33 27.75
C SER A 109 -22.06 -0.20 26.97
N ASP A 110 -20.77 0.02 27.22
CA ASP A 110 -20.00 1.10 26.61
C ASP A 110 -19.36 0.66 25.29
N LEU A 111 -19.19 1.61 24.39
CA LEU A 111 -18.35 1.46 23.21
C LEU A 111 -17.00 2.16 23.45
N HIS A 112 -15.92 1.41 23.39
CA HIS A 112 -14.56 1.89 23.50
C HIS A 112 -13.88 1.91 22.13
N LEU A 113 -13.34 3.05 21.74
CA LEU A 113 -12.59 3.24 20.50
C LEU A 113 -11.14 3.54 20.86
N TRP A 114 -10.19 2.74 20.38
CA TRP A 114 -8.79 3.05 20.59
C TRP A 114 -7.89 2.82 19.39
N GLY A 115 -6.76 3.47 19.38
CA GLY A 115 -5.78 3.44 18.31
C GLY A 115 -4.89 4.67 18.32
N LEU A 116 -3.94 4.70 17.39
CA LEU A 116 -3.00 5.81 17.26
C LEU A 116 -3.72 7.06 16.71
N LEU A 117 -3.69 8.14 17.47
CA LEU A 117 -4.36 9.40 17.13
C LEU A 117 -3.41 10.33 16.40
N SER A 118 -3.37 10.23 15.09
CA SER A 118 -2.63 11.13 14.20
C SER A 118 -3.13 11.02 12.75
N ASP A 119 -2.62 11.86 11.88
CA ASP A 119 -2.79 11.81 10.41
C ASP A 119 -1.58 11.18 9.70
N GLY A 120 -0.61 10.63 10.43
CA GLY A 120 0.62 10.05 9.88
C GLY A 120 0.38 8.88 8.91
N GLY A 121 -0.76 8.19 9.00
CA GLY A 121 -1.19 7.19 8.03
C GLY A 121 -0.37 5.89 8.01
N VAL A 122 0.52 5.68 8.98
CA VAL A 122 1.38 4.48 9.06
C VAL A 122 0.68 3.32 9.78
N HIS A 123 0.03 3.59 10.91
CA HIS A 123 -0.67 2.59 11.72
C HIS A 123 -2.18 2.77 11.71
N SER A 124 -2.62 4.01 11.58
CA SER A 124 -4.01 4.46 11.67
C SER A 124 -4.15 5.80 10.97
N HIS A 125 -5.37 6.32 10.93
CA HIS A 125 -5.60 7.71 10.51
C HIS A 125 -6.75 8.30 11.31
N ILE A 126 -6.63 9.56 11.75
CA ILE A 126 -7.61 10.26 12.58
C ILE A 126 -9.00 10.30 11.93
N THR A 127 -9.08 10.40 10.59
CA THR A 127 -10.36 10.40 9.86
C THR A 127 -11.13 9.08 9.98
N HIS A 128 -10.43 7.96 10.24
CA HIS A 128 -11.09 6.66 10.47
C HIS A 128 -11.78 6.64 11.84
N LEU A 129 -11.18 7.27 12.85
CA LEU A 129 -11.83 7.49 14.15
C LEU A 129 -13.05 8.40 14.01
N TYR A 130 -12.96 9.46 13.18
CA TYR A 130 -14.12 10.31 12.89
C TYR A 130 -15.26 9.51 12.23
N GLY A 131 -14.94 8.59 11.32
CA GLY A 131 -15.91 7.66 10.74
C GLY A 131 -16.60 6.78 11.78
N LEU A 132 -15.84 6.27 12.78
CA LEU A 132 -16.42 5.48 13.89
C LEU A 132 -17.35 6.31 14.78
N LEU A 133 -16.95 7.54 15.11
CA LEU A 133 -17.81 8.47 15.89
C LEU A 133 -19.09 8.82 15.14
N GLU A 134 -18.98 9.10 13.84
CA GLU A 134 -20.14 9.34 12.98
C GLU A 134 -21.06 8.11 12.90
N MET A 135 -20.48 6.91 12.79
CA MET A 135 -21.24 5.66 12.82
C MET A 135 -21.98 5.48 14.14
N ALA A 136 -21.31 5.70 15.27
CA ALA A 136 -21.93 5.63 16.59
C ALA A 136 -23.11 6.63 16.73
N LYS A 137 -22.96 7.86 16.22
CA LYS A 137 -24.02 8.85 16.17
C LYS A 137 -25.19 8.39 15.30
N ARG A 138 -24.94 7.91 14.08
CA ARG A 138 -25.99 7.41 13.17
C ARG A 138 -26.78 6.28 13.79
N GLU A 139 -26.11 5.44 14.58
CA GLU A 139 -26.71 4.32 15.29
C GLU A 139 -27.33 4.70 16.65
N GLY A 140 -27.22 5.95 17.08
CA GLY A 140 -27.84 6.46 18.31
C GLY A 140 -27.19 5.95 19.59
N LEU A 141 -25.87 5.76 19.61
CA LEU A 141 -25.11 5.47 20.83
C LEU A 141 -24.68 6.76 21.52
N ASP A 142 -24.92 6.85 22.82
CA ASP A 142 -24.52 7.99 23.66
C ASP A 142 -23.25 7.69 24.48
N ARG A 143 -23.00 6.41 24.79
CA ARG A 143 -21.90 5.94 25.65
C ARG A 143 -20.73 5.47 24.80
N VAL A 144 -19.98 6.45 24.26
CA VAL A 144 -18.84 6.22 23.38
C VAL A 144 -17.60 6.89 23.98
N TYR A 145 -16.54 6.12 24.18
CA TYR A 145 -15.32 6.57 24.84
C TYR A 145 -14.11 6.30 23.97
N VAL A 146 -13.26 7.32 23.81
CA VAL A 146 -12.01 7.20 23.06
C VAL A 146 -10.83 7.09 24.01
N HIS A 147 -9.98 6.14 23.74
CA HIS A 147 -8.69 5.97 24.37
C HIS A 147 -7.61 6.27 23.32
N ALA A 148 -7.08 7.48 23.35
CA ALA A 148 -6.17 7.98 22.33
C ALA A 148 -4.73 7.54 22.61
N PHE A 149 -4.13 6.78 21.66
CA PHE A 149 -2.70 6.52 21.67
C PHE A 149 -1.99 7.63 20.91
N LEU A 150 -0.95 8.22 21.50
CA LEU A 150 -0.27 9.39 20.97
C LEU A 150 0.95 8.99 20.16
N ASP A 151 1.20 9.68 19.05
CA ASP A 151 2.20 9.30 18.05
C ASP A 151 3.60 9.85 18.37
N GLY A 152 3.95 11.00 17.89
CA GLY A 152 5.25 11.64 18.06
C GLY A 152 6.42 10.94 17.35
N ARG A 153 6.14 9.96 16.48
CA ARG A 153 7.13 9.19 15.72
C ARG A 153 6.88 9.24 14.21
N ASP A 154 5.63 9.03 13.81
CA ASP A 154 5.19 9.14 12.41
C ASP A 154 4.70 10.55 12.10
N THR A 155 4.55 11.37 13.14
CA THR A 155 4.24 12.81 13.13
C THR A 155 5.19 13.57 14.06
N PRO A 156 5.26 14.92 14.01
CA PRO A 156 6.13 15.69 14.87
C PRO A 156 5.96 15.36 16.35
N PRO A 157 7.04 15.33 17.16
CA PRO A 157 7.03 14.81 18.54
C PRO A 157 6.10 15.50 19.52
N ALA A 158 5.62 16.71 19.23
CA ALA A 158 4.74 17.50 20.10
C ALA A 158 3.48 18.00 19.36
N SER A 159 2.93 17.18 18.46
CA SER A 159 1.70 17.45 17.71
C SER A 159 0.44 16.82 18.31
N GLY A 160 0.60 15.95 19.30
CA GLY A 160 -0.51 15.19 19.89
C GLY A 160 -1.58 16.05 20.54
N LYS A 161 -1.21 17.21 21.11
CA LYS A 161 -2.17 18.17 21.65
C LYS A 161 -3.14 18.65 20.56
N ASP A 162 -2.61 19.01 19.38
CA ASP A 162 -3.42 19.52 18.27
C ASP A 162 -4.40 18.46 17.75
N TYR A 163 -3.99 17.18 17.73
CA TYR A 163 -4.88 16.07 17.37
C TYR A 163 -5.96 15.82 18.43
N ILE A 164 -5.66 15.99 19.70
CA ILE A 164 -6.65 15.90 20.77
C ILE A 164 -7.68 17.03 20.65
N GLU A 165 -7.25 18.27 20.42
CA GLU A 165 -8.15 19.42 20.22
C GLU A 165 -9.05 19.19 18.99
N GLN A 166 -8.49 18.74 17.85
CA GLN A 166 -9.26 18.37 16.66
C GLN A 166 -10.30 17.26 16.95
N LEU A 167 -9.94 16.29 17.77
CA LEU A 167 -10.84 15.21 18.15
C LEU A 167 -11.97 15.72 19.06
N GLU A 168 -11.67 16.56 20.05
CA GLU A 168 -12.69 17.17 20.91
C GLU A 168 -13.66 18.05 20.11
N ASP A 169 -13.16 18.84 19.17
CA ASP A 169 -13.98 19.64 18.25
C ASP A 169 -14.90 18.75 17.41
N LYS A 170 -14.37 17.63 16.89
CA LYS A 170 -15.18 16.68 16.10
C LYS A 170 -16.25 15.98 16.93
N MET A 171 -15.94 15.60 18.15
CA MET A 171 -16.92 15.04 19.10
C MET A 171 -18.00 16.05 19.46
N ALA A 172 -17.65 17.31 19.64
CA ALA A 172 -18.61 18.39 19.92
C ALA A 172 -19.53 18.64 18.71
N GLU A 173 -18.98 18.66 17.48
CA GLU A 173 -19.75 18.76 16.23
C GLU A 173 -20.76 17.61 16.08
N LEU A 174 -20.31 16.39 16.35
CA LEU A 174 -21.14 15.19 16.24
C LEU A 174 -22.14 15.05 17.42
N GLY A 175 -21.81 15.61 18.58
CA GLY A 175 -22.58 15.44 19.81
C GLY A 175 -22.44 14.04 20.41
N VAL A 176 -21.36 13.33 20.15
CA VAL A 176 -21.10 11.97 20.65
C VAL A 176 -19.62 11.76 20.90
N GLY A 177 -19.31 10.99 21.96
CA GLY A 177 -17.95 10.61 22.34
C GLY A 177 -17.35 11.50 23.43
N LYS A 178 -16.45 10.89 24.22
CA LYS A 178 -15.59 11.56 25.19
C LYS A 178 -14.22 10.89 25.17
N ILE A 179 -13.15 11.65 25.35
CA ILE A 179 -11.81 11.06 25.56
C ILE A 179 -11.77 10.57 27.02
N ALA A 180 -11.59 9.26 27.21
CA ALA A 180 -11.53 8.63 28.53
C ALA A 180 -10.10 8.36 29.00
N SER A 181 -9.15 8.23 28.11
CA SER A 181 -7.71 8.15 28.43
C SER A 181 -6.83 8.56 27.28
N ILE A 182 -5.60 8.95 27.60
CA ILE A 182 -4.52 9.15 26.64
C ILE A 182 -3.30 8.35 27.07
N SER A 183 -2.48 7.89 26.13
CA SER A 183 -1.24 7.16 26.40
C SER A 183 -0.27 7.27 25.24
N GLY A 184 0.99 7.56 25.48
CA GLY A 184 2.02 7.49 24.45
C GLY A 184 2.12 6.08 23.84
N ARG A 185 2.44 6.01 22.56
CA ARG A 185 2.60 4.73 21.85
C ARG A 185 3.71 3.84 22.41
N TYR A 186 4.65 4.41 23.12
CA TYR A 186 5.69 3.69 23.83
C TYR A 186 5.13 2.66 24.82
N TYR A 187 3.97 2.96 25.43
CA TYR A 187 3.27 2.07 26.37
C TYR A 187 2.20 1.21 25.66
N ALA A 188 1.30 1.85 24.93
CA ALA A 188 0.13 1.16 24.37
C ALA A 188 0.42 0.38 23.08
N MET A 189 1.57 0.60 22.45
CA MET A 189 1.91 0.03 21.14
C MET A 189 3.33 -0.55 21.13
N ASP A 190 3.76 -1.22 22.21
CA ASP A 190 4.98 -2.03 22.20
C ASP A 190 4.86 -3.19 21.19
N ARG A 191 5.99 -3.71 20.71
CA ARG A 191 6.06 -4.86 19.80
C ARG A 191 7.23 -5.81 20.10
N ASP A 192 7.93 -5.55 21.20
CA ASP A 192 9.18 -6.25 21.55
C ASP A 192 9.02 -7.04 22.86
N ASN A 193 7.73 -7.31 23.26
CA ASN A 193 7.31 -8.05 24.46
C ASN A 193 7.75 -7.37 25.77
N ASN A 194 7.78 -6.02 25.80
CA ASN A 194 7.94 -5.26 27.03
C ASN A 194 6.59 -5.17 27.75
N TRP A 195 6.17 -6.28 28.35
CA TRP A 195 4.85 -6.42 28.98
C TRP A 195 4.60 -5.44 30.10
N ASP A 196 5.63 -4.98 30.77
CA ASP A 196 5.56 -3.91 31.78
C ASP A 196 5.02 -2.58 31.22
N ARG A 197 5.31 -2.27 29.95
CA ARG A 197 4.77 -1.10 29.27
C ARG A 197 3.29 -1.30 28.94
N ILE A 198 2.96 -2.45 28.36
CA ILE A 198 1.58 -2.80 28.01
C ILE A 198 0.70 -2.87 29.25
N GLU A 199 1.22 -3.38 30.39
CA GLU A 199 0.48 -3.43 31.65
C GLU A 199 0.08 -2.02 32.15
N LEU A 200 0.96 -1.03 32.03
CA LEU A 200 0.62 0.35 32.39
C LEU A 200 -0.54 0.90 31.55
N ALA A 201 -0.51 0.67 30.23
CA ALA A 201 -1.60 1.06 29.35
C ALA A 201 -2.88 0.27 29.66
N TYR A 202 -2.81 -1.05 29.84
CA TYR A 202 -3.93 -1.90 30.23
C TYR A 202 -4.56 -1.47 31.55
N ASP A 203 -3.75 -1.20 32.57
CA ASP A 203 -4.21 -0.79 33.89
C ASP A 203 -4.94 0.56 33.85
N SER A 204 -4.53 1.48 32.98
CA SER A 204 -5.26 2.73 32.78
C SER A 204 -6.64 2.53 32.13
N LEU A 205 -6.77 1.57 31.21
CA LEU A 205 -8.01 1.24 30.51
C LEU A 205 -9.01 0.47 31.38
N VAL A 206 -8.51 -0.43 32.23
CA VAL A 206 -9.37 -1.39 32.97
C VAL A 206 -9.49 -1.06 34.45
N LYS A 207 -8.38 -0.65 35.09
CA LYS A 207 -8.30 -0.43 36.56
C LYS A 207 -8.33 1.05 36.94
N GLY A 208 -8.32 1.98 35.96
CA GLY A 208 -8.24 3.41 36.18
C GLY A 208 -6.95 3.84 36.88
N LYS A 209 -5.86 3.08 36.70
CA LYS A 209 -4.56 3.40 37.26
C LYS A 209 -3.71 4.15 36.23
N GLY A 210 -3.12 5.24 36.64
CA GLY A 210 -2.27 6.08 35.81
C GLY A 210 -2.20 7.51 36.37
N VAL A 211 -1.76 8.43 35.53
CA VAL A 211 -1.90 9.85 35.84
C VAL A 211 -3.38 10.21 35.76
N MET A 212 -3.88 11.05 36.66
CA MET A 212 -5.28 11.47 36.66
C MET A 212 -5.37 12.91 36.17
N ALA A 213 -6.29 13.19 35.27
CA ALA A 213 -6.53 14.51 34.72
C ALA A 213 -8.02 14.73 34.43
N THR A 214 -8.51 15.95 34.52
CA THR A 214 -9.90 16.31 34.18
C THR A 214 -10.04 16.75 32.70
N SER A 215 -8.93 16.87 31.98
CA SER A 215 -8.90 17.27 30.58
C SER A 215 -7.71 16.63 29.87
N ALA A 216 -7.93 16.06 28.68
CA ALA A 216 -6.87 15.50 27.86
C ALA A 216 -5.90 16.58 27.37
N VAL A 217 -6.40 17.75 26.96
CA VAL A 217 -5.57 18.90 26.52
C VAL A 217 -4.64 19.37 27.64
N LYS A 218 -5.17 19.55 28.88
CA LYS A 218 -4.34 19.95 30.04
C LYS A 218 -3.29 18.90 30.39
N ALA A 219 -3.64 17.61 30.29
CA ALA A 219 -2.68 16.53 30.53
C ALA A 219 -1.51 16.59 29.53
N MET A 220 -1.77 16.93 28.26
CA MET A 220 -0.72 17.15 27.24
C MET A 220 0.15 18.37 27.57
N GLU A 221 -0.46 19.49 27.96
CA GLU A 221 0.28 20.69 28.37
C GLU A 221 1.20 20.41 29.56
N GLU A 222 0.72 19.67 30.54
CA GLU A 222 1.51 19.27 31.72
C GLU A 222 2.64 18.28 31.36
N SER A 223 2.42 17.42 30.36
CA SER A 223 3.45 16.50 29.85
C SER A 223 4.56 17.28 29.15
N TYR A 224 4.19 18.18 28.23
CA TYR A 224 5.16 19.02 27.52
C TYR A 224 5.93 19.96 28.43
N ALA A 225 5.30 20.48 29.48
CA ALA A 225 5.98 21.30 30.50
C ALA A 225 7.07 20.52 31.29
N LYS A 226 7.04 19.18 31.19
CA LYS A 226 8.04 18.27 31.79
C LYS A 226 9.00 17.69 30.73
N ASP A 227 9.05 18.26 29.52
CA ASP A 227 9.83 17.78 28.39
C ASP A 227 9.48 16.33 27.95
N VAL A 228 8.26 15.86 28.25
CA VAL A 228 7.75 14.55 27.82
C VAL A 228 6.85 14.73 26.61
N THR A 229 7.35 14.30 25.46
CA THR A 229 6.65 14.39 24.16
C THR A 229 5.67 13.22 23.94
N ASP A 230 4.89 13.30 22.89
CA ASP A 230 3.73 12.42 22.57
C ASP A 230 4.03 10.94 22.76
N GLU A 231 5.12 10.44 22.19
CA GLU A 231 5.48 9.02 22.24
C GLU A 231 5.58 8.48 23.67
N PHE A 232 6.01 9.31 24.62
CA PHE A 232 6.34 8.94 25.99
C PHE A 232 5.35 9.43 27.05
N VAL A 233 4.21 9.99 26.62
CA VAL A 233 3.16 10.42 27.57
C VAL A 233 2.70 9.23 28.40
N LEU A 234 2.81 9.36 29.71
CA LEU A 234 2.37 8.31 30.64
C LEU A 234 0.87 8.03 30.48
N PRO A 235 0.42 6.77 30.60
CA PRO A 235 -1.00 6.45 30.59
C PRO A 235 -1.76 7.32 31.57
N THR A 236 -2.69 8.11 31.07
CA THR A 236 -3.45 9.13 31.80
C THR A 236 -4.94 8.85 31.66
N VAL A 237 -5.61 8.74 32.78
CA VAL A 237 -7.06 8.51 32.89
C VAL A 237 -7.76 9.86 33.02
N ILE A 238 -8.76 10.10 32.17
CA ILE A 238 -9.56 11.32 32.24
C ILE A 238 -10.74 11.08 33.20
N THR A 239 -10.95 12.02 34.12
CA THR A 239 -11.91 11.90 35.22
C THR A 239 -12.90 13.06 35.26
N GLU A 240 -14.01 12.82 35.92
CA GLU A 240 -14.87 13.91 36.39
C GLU A 240 -14.14 14.71 37.48
N GLU A 241 -14.70 15.86 37.90
CA GLU A 241 -14.14 16.75 38.93
C GLU A 241 -13.95 16.06 40.29
N ASP A 242 -14.73 15.01 40.57
CA ASP A 242 -14.62 14.24 41.83
C ASP A 242 -13.55 13.13 41.76
N GLY A 243 -12.83 13.03 40.65
CA GLY A 243 -11.79 12.01 40.43
C GLY A 243 -12.31 10.67 39.93
N THR A 244 -13.59 10.53 39.64
CA THR A 244 -14.16 9.30 39.04
C THR A 244 -13.77 9.21 37.58
N PRO A 245 -13.18 8.08 37.09
CA PRO A 245 -12.90 7.88 35.67
C PRO A 245 -14.14 8.05 34.82
N LEU A 246 -14.01 8.73 33.67
CA LEU A 246 -15.13 8.92 32.71
C LEU A 246 -15.69 7.58 32.21
N SER A 247 -14.82 6.63 31.92
CA SER A 247 -15.18 5.24 31.66
C SER A 247 -13.97 4.33 31.83
N LEU A 248 -14.23 3.09 32.23
CA LEU A 248 -13.29 1.98 32.26
C LEU A 248 -13.90 0.81 31.50
N VAL A 249 -13.04 0.02 30.84
CA VAL A 249 -13.47 -1.18 30.10
C VAL A 249 -13.98 -2.24 31.07
N LYS A 250 -15.16 -2.77 30.80
CA LYS A 250 -15.86 -3.79 31.63
C LYS A 250 -16.34 -4.94 30.77
N SER A 251 -16.61 -6.06 31.42
CA SER A 251 -17.23 -7.22 30.77
C SER A 251 -18.50 -6.84 30.01
N LYS A 252 -18.65 -7.36 28.80
CA LYS A 252 -19.72 -7.10 27.83
C LYS A 252 -19.64 -5.75 27.09
N ASP A 253 -18.65 -4.93 27.36
CA ASP A 253 -18.41 -3.75 26.53
C ASP A 253 -17.94 -4.16 25.13
N SER A 254 -18.05 -3.23 24.20
CA SER A 254 -17.48 -3.38 22.87
C SER A 254 -16.23 -2.52 22.72
N VAL A 255 -15.27 -3.08 22.02
CA VAL A 255 -14.01 -2.40 21.67
C VAL A 255 -13.86 -2.39 20.17
N ILE A 256 -13.47 -1.25 19.61
CA ILE A 256 -13.01 -1.16 18.21
C ILE A 256 -11.60 -0.58 18.20
N PHE A 257 -10.62 -1.39 17.77
CA PHE A 257 -9.24 -0.99 17.59
C PHE A 257 -9.04 -0.57 16.12
N PHE A 258 -8.89 0.72 15.86
CA PHE A 258 -8.87 1.27 14.50
C PHE A 258 -7.49 1.32 13.83
N ASN A 259 -6.45 0.75 14.41
CA ASN A 259 -5.19 0.55 13.71
C ASN A 259 -5.34 -0.50 12.60
N PHE A 260 -4.78 -0.21 11.42
CA PHE A 260 -4.79 -1.16 10.30
C PHE A 260 -3.43 -1.86 10.11
N ARG A 261 -2.35 -1.39 10.74
CA ARG A 261 -1.04 -2.06 10.73
C ARG A 261 -0.88 -2.97 11.95
N PRO A 262 -0.53 -4.28 11.74
CA PRO A 262 -0.59 -5.28 12.80
C PRO A 262 0.49 -5.20 13.86
N ASP A 263 1.75 -4.88 13.47
CA ASP A 263 2.96 -5.14 14.25
C ASP A 263 2.91 -4.60 15.70
N ARG A 264 2.36 -3.40 15.90
CA ARG A 264 2.25 -2.73 17.22
C ARG A 264 0.86 -2.83 17.85
N ALA A 265 -0.07 -3.56 17.23
CA ALA A 265 -1.40 -3.77 17.78
C ALA A 265 -1.55 -5.14 18.48
N ARG A 266 -0.62 -6.08 18.23
CA ARG A 266 -0.70 -7.46 18.70
C ARG A 266 -0.72 -7.57 20.21
N GLU A 267 0.22 -6.94 20.90
CA GLU A 267 0.45 -7.17 22.33
C GLU A 267 -0.72 -6.72 23.19
N ILE A 268 -1.20 -5.50 22.99
CA ILE A 268 -2.36 -5.03 23.74
C ILE A 268 -3.62 -5.82 23.38
N THR A 269 -3.77 -6.24 22.12
CA THR A 269 -4.89 -7.12 21.70
C THR A 269 -4.82 -8.47 22.41
N ARG A 270 -3.63 -9.08 22.52
CA ARG A 270 -3.43 -10.32 23.30
C ARG A 270 -3.80 -10.12 24.76
N ALA A 271 -3.42 -9.01 25.36
CA ALA A 271 -3.76 -8.71 26.76
C ALA A 271 -5.28 -8.70 27.00
N PHE A 272 -6.10 -8.34 26.01
CA PHE A 272 -7.56 -8.38 26.14
C PHE A 272 -8.19 -9.69 25.65
N CYS A 273 -7.64 -10.31 24.59
CA CYS A 273 -8.31 -11.37 23.86
C CYS A 273 -7.82 -12.78 24.19
N ASP A 274 -6.56 -12.99 24.59
CA ASP A 274 -6.06 -14.32 24.93
C ASP A 274 -6.67 -14.82 26.23
N ASN A 275 -7.22 -16.04 26.23
CA ASN A 275 -7.76 -16.65 27.47
C ASN A 275 -6.63 -16.92 28.49
N ASP A 276 -5.52 -17.46 28.01
CA ASP A 276 -4.37 -17.91 28.80
C ASP A 276 -3.19 -16.91 28.68
N PHE A 277 -3.49 -15.62 28.81
CA PHE A 277 -2.47 -14.57 28.71
C PHE A 277 -1.51 -14.61 29.90
N THR A 278 -0.21 -14.51 29.62
CA THR A 278 0.86 -14.66 30.63
C THR A 278 1.79 -13.46 30.74
N GLY A 279 1.57 -12.38 29.99
CA GLY A 279 2.47 -11.22 29.99
C GLY A 279 2.48 -10.46 31.32
N PHE A 280 1.31 -10.37 31.99
CA PHE A 280 1.13 -9.81 33.33
C PHE A 280 -0.16 -10.38 33.95
N GLU A 281 -0.37 -10.14 35.25
CA GLU A 281 -1.54 -10.66 35.98
C GLU A 281 -2.80 -9.85 35.64
N ARG A 282 -3.82 -10.54 35.09
CA ARG A 282 -5.12 -9.94 34.80
C ARG A 282 -6.24 -11.01 34.85
N GLU A 283 -7.47 -10.59 35.04
CA GLU A 283 -8.64 -11.44 34.87
C GLU A 283 -9.14 -11.34 33.42
N PHE A 284 -9.49 -12.50 32.82
CA PHE A 284 -10.08 -12.50 31.48
C PHE A 284 -11.47 -11.88 31.51
N MET A 285 -11.70 -10.95 30.59
CA MET A 285 -12.94 -10.18 30.49
C MET A 285 -13.55 -10.37 29.11
N PRO A 286 -14.72 -11.03 29.00
CA PRO A 286 -15.37 -11.20 27.69
C PRO A 286 -15.85 -9.86 27.14
N LEU A 287 -15.35 -9.52 25.95
CA LEU A 287 -15.65 -8.29 25.21
C LEU A 287 -16.11 -8.63 23.79
N THR A 288 -16.85 -7.74 23.17
CA THR A 288 -16.99 -7.74 21.71
C THR A 288 -15.84 -6.92 21.13
N TYR A 289 -14.72 -7.60 20.82
CA TYR A 289 -13.47 -6.95 20.44
C TYR A 289 -13.29 -6.98 18.93
N VAL A 290 -13.35 -5.83 18.27
CA VAL A 290 -13.22 -5.67 16.83
C VAL A 290 -11.88 -5.01 16.50
N CYS A 291 -11.09 -5.69 15.67
CA CYS A 291 -9.87 -5.16 15.07
C CYS A 291 -10.16 -4.67 13.65
N PHE A 292 -9.57 -3.57 13.21
CA PHE A 292 -9.69 -3.17 11.81
C PHE A 292 -9.07 -4.20 10.87
N LYS A 293 -7.95 -4.81 11.26
CA LYS A 293 -7.29 -5.89 10.49
C LYS A 293 -7.01 -7.09 11.39
N ASP A 294 -6.68 -8.21 10.77
CA ASP A 294 -6.14 -9.34 11.51
C ASP A 294 -4.71 -9.03 11.94
N TYR A 295 -4.52 -8.82 13.24
CA TYR A 295 -3.20 -8.50 13.77
C TYR A 295 -2.33 -9.75 13.97
N ASP A 296 -2.95 -10.90 14.19
CA ASP A 296 -2.29 -12.19 14.33
C ASP A 296 -3.37 -13.29 14.36
N GLU A 297 -3.31 -14.26 13.45
CA GLU A 297 -4.29 -15.33 13.30
C GLU A 297 -4.46 -16.17 14.59
N THR A 298 -3.42 -16.24 15.42
CA THR A 298 -3.43 -17.01 16.67
C THR A 298 -4.16 -16.33 17.82
N ILE A 299 -4.51 -15.06 17.72
CA ILE A 299 -5.25 -14.33 18.77
C ILE A 299 -6.72 -14.78 18.73
N PRO A 300 -7.27 -15.38 19.81
CA PRO A 300 -8.67 -15.75 19.87
C PRO A 300 -9.57 -14.54 20.18
N ASN A 301 -10.88 -14.76 20.22
CA ASN A 301 -11.89 -13.81 20.75
C ASN A 301 -11.88 -12.42 20.08
N LYS A 302 -11.34 -12.29 18.86
CA LYS A 302 -11.38 -11.07 18.07
C LYS A 302 -12.30 -11.21 16.86
N ILE A 303 -12.80 -10.08 16.41
CA ILE A 303 -13.59 -9.93 15.17
C ILE A 303 -12.79 -9.01 14.25
N ILE A 304 -12.77 -9.28 12.95
CA ILE A 304 -12.00 -8.50 11.97
C ILE A 304 -12.97 -7.70 11.11
N ALA A 305 -12.82 -6.37 11.10
CA ALA A 305 -13.70 -5.47 10.33
C ALA A 305 -13.34 -5.43 8.84
N PHE A 306 -12.04 -5.42 8.53
CA PHE A 306 -11.53 -5.35 7.15
C PHE A 306 -10.60 -6.54 6.90
N GLU A 307 -11.18 -7.66 6.51
CA GLU A 307 -10.44 -8.88 6.17
C GLU A 307 -9.48 -8.63 4.99
N LYS A 308 -8.45 -9.45 4.88
CA LYS A 308 -7.56 -9.45 3.71
C LYS A 308 -8.38 -9.88 2.50
N GLU A 309 -8.43 -9.03 1.48
CA GLU A 309 -9.10 -9.39 0.23
C GLU A 309 -8.23 -10.39 -0.55
N SER A 310 -8.86 -11.44 -1.03
CA SER A 310 -8.28 -12.32 -2.02
C SER A 310 -8.28 -11.61 -3.39
N ILE A 311 -7.12 -11.50 -4.01
CA ILE A 311 -7.00 -10.94 -5.35
C ILE A 311 -7.19 -12.09 -6.36
N ALA A 312 -8.43 -12.53 -6.51
CA ALA A 312 -8.79 -13.60 -7.43
C ALA A 312 -8.84 -13.10 -8.89
N ASN A 313 -8.71 -14.03 -9.83
CA ASN A 313 -8.71 -13.79 -11.28
C ASN A 313 -7.68 -12.72 -11.70
N THR A 314 -6.44 -12.85 -11.14
CA THR A 314 -5.31 -12.08 -11.68
C THR A 314 -5.07 -12.45 -13.14
N PHE A 315 -4.34 -11.61 -13.88
CA PHE A 315 -4.02 -11.89 -15.28
C PHE A 315 -3.39 -13.28 -15.47
N GLY A 316 -2.45 -13.65 -14.56
CA GLY A 316 -1.82 -14.98 -14.58
C GLY A 316 -2.79 -16.13 -14.37
N GLU A 317 -3.68 -16.02 -13.37
CA GLU A 317 -4.72 -17.03 -13.10
C GLU A 317 -5.70 -17.16 -14.27
N TYR A 318 -6.12 -16.03 -14.83
CA TYR A 318 -7.06 -16.02 -15.93
C TYR A 318 -6.45 -16.60 -17.21
N LEU A 319 -5.19 -16.30 -17.50
CA LEU A 319 -4.45 -16.91 -18.60
C LEU A 319 -4.37 -18.43 -18.44
N ALA A 320 -4.07 -18.92 -17.24
CA ALA A 320 -4.04 -20.35 -16.93
C ALA A 320 -5.41 -21.00 -17.15
N ALA A 321 -6.49 -20.36 -16.68
CA ALA A 321 -7.86 -20.83 -16.93
C ALA A 321 -8.23 -20.89 -18.42
N CYS A 322 -7.66 -19.98 -19.23
CA CYS A 322 -7.80 -19.97 -20.68
C CYS A 322 -6.82 -20.93 -21.41
N GLY A 323 -6.03 -21.74 -20.67
CA GLY A 323 -5.05 -22.69 -21.25
C GLY A 323 -3.88 -22.01 -21.97
N LYS A 324 -3.51 -20.79 -21.56
CA LYS A 324 -2.41 -20.01 -22.14
C LYS A 324 -1.11 -20.28 -21.39
N LYS A 325 -0.02 -20.44 -22.15
CA LYS A 325 1.33 -20.59 -21.58
C LYS A 325 1.98 -19.23 -21.38
N GLN A 326 2.51 -19.00 -20.19
CA GLN A 326 3.10 -17.73 -19.80
C GLN A 326 4.53 -17.88 -19.29
N LEU A 327 5.35 -16.85 -19.46
CA LEU A 327 6.70 -16.75 -18.91
C LEU A 327 6.81 -15.49 -18.06
N ARG A 328 7.45 -15.62 -16.89
CA ARG A 328 7.92 -14.52 -16.03
C ARG A 328 9.43 -14.44 -16.15
N LEU A 329 9.97 -13.27 -16.46
CA LEU A 329 11.40 -13.05 -16.67
C LEU A 329 11.84 -11.76 -15.98
N ALA A 330 12.78 -11.86 -15.07
CA ALA A 330 13.44 -10.71 -14.46
C ALA A 330 14.78 -11.13 -13.81
N GLU A 331 15.62 -10.15 -13.51
CA GLU A 331 16.73 -10.36 -12.61
C GLU A 331 16.29 -10.31 -11.14
N THR A 332 17.17 -10.78 -10.21
CA THR A 332 16.86 -11.01 -8.77
C THR A 332 16.09 -9.86 -8.13
N GLU A 333 16.51 -8.61 -8.36
CA GLU A 333 15.92 -7.42 -7.73
C GLU A 333 14.42 -7.24 -8.06
N LYS A 334 13.98 -7.68 -9.22
CA LYS A 334 12.60 -7.52 -9.70
C LYS A 334 11.86 -8.85 -9.96
N TYR A 335 12.45 -9.97 -9.56
CA TYR A 335 11.83 -11.28 -9.76
C TYR A 335 10.53 -11.45 -8.97
N ALA A 336 10.50 -11.04 -7.71
CA ALA A 336 9.29 -11.08 -6.90
C ALA A 336 8.17 -10.19 -7.47
N HIS A 337 8.54 -9.09 -8.15
CA HIS A 337 7.56 -8.17 -8.74
C HIS A 337 6.82 -8.80 -9.91
N VAL A 338 7.50 -9.49 -10.81
CA VAL A 338 6.86 -10.18 -11.95
C VAL A 338 6.23 -11.53 -11.56
N THR A 339 6.45 -12.04 -10.35
CA THR A 339 5.89 -13.31 -9.82
C THR A 339 4.90 -13.07 -8.70
N PHE A 340 5.36 -12.98 -7.46
CA PHE A 340 4.55 -12.86 -6.25
C PHE A 340 3.57 -11.68 -6.29
N PHE A 341 4.08 -10.46 -6.52
CA PHE A 341 3.21 -9.27 -6.53
C PHE A 341 2.28 -9.25 -7.74
N PHE A 342 2.77 -9.62 -8.91
CA PHE A 342 1.96 -9.72 -10.12
C PHE A 342 0.83 -10.75 -10.00
N ASN A 343 1.07 -11.83 -9.24
CA ASN A 343 0.07 -12.87 -8.93
C ASN A 343 -0.78 -12.55 -7.70
N GLY A 344 -0.86 -11.27 -7.30
CA GLY A 344 -1.74 -10.84 -6.20
C GLY A 344 -1.31 -11.31 -4.80
N GLY A 345 0.00 -11.54 -4.60
CA GLY A 345 0.58 -12.01 -3.34
C GLY A 345 0.54 -13.54 -3.18
N VAL A 346 0.48 -14.27 -4.29
CA VAL A 346 0.55 -15.75 -4.32
C VAL A 346 1.91 -16.17 -4.85
N GLU A 347 2.67 -16.95 -4.05
CA GLU A 347 4.01 -17.41 -4.42
C GLU A 347 3.98 -18.55 -5.44
N GLU A 348 3.00 -19.46 -5.32
CA GLU A 348 2.88 -20.61 -6.18
C GLU A 348 2.65 -20.20 -7.66
N PRO A 349 3.40 -20.77 -8.60
CA PRO A 349 3.17 -20.51 -10.02
C PRO A 349 1.77 -20.96 -10.46
N ASN A 350 1.16 -20.17 -11.35
CA ASN A 350 -0.07 -20.61 -12.02
C ASN A 350 0.19 -21.82 -12.93
N VAL A 351 -0.85 -22.54 -13.31
CA VAL A 351 -0.73 -23.61 -14.30
C VAL A 351 -0.16 -23.02 -15.62
N ASP A 352 0.80 -23.72 -16.21
CA ASP A 352 1.51 -23.29 -17.43
C ASP A 352 2.27 -21.94 -17.29
N GLU A 353 2.63 -21.54 -16.08
CA GLU A 353 3.51 -20.41 -15.76
C GLU A 353 4.97 -20.91 -15.61
N ALA A 354 5.81 -20.58 -16.57
CA ALA A 354 7.26 -20.74 -16.47
C ALA A 354 7.87 -19.50 -15.84
N ARG A 355 8.94 -19.70 -15.07
CA ARG A 355 9.70 -18.64 -14.42
C ARG A 355 11.16 -18.73 -14.79
N LEU A 356 11.78 -17.64 -15.21
CA LEU A 356 13.19 -17.54 -15.53
C LEU A 356 13.80 -16.39 -14.72
N LEU A 357 14.67 -16.77 -13.77
CA LEU A 357 15.40 -15.85 -12.91
C LEU A 357 16.83 -15.70 -13.41
N VAL A 358 17.22 -14.48 -13.69
CA VAL A 358 18.62 -14.09 -13.93
C VAL A 358 19.18 -13.51 -12.62
N ASN A 359 20.35 -13.95 -12.19
CA ASN A 359 20.94 -13.40 -10.97
C ASN A 359 21.44 -11.98 -11.19
N SER A 360 21.04 -11.04 -10.32
CA SER A 360 21.63 -9.70 -10.29
C SER A 360 23.11 -9.75 -9.90
N PRO A 361 23.95 -8.80 -10.34
CA PRO A 361 25.37 -8.78 -10.02
C PRO A 361 25.62 -8.76 -8.52
N LYS A 362 26.50 -9.62 -8.05
CA LYS A 362 26.96 -9.71 -6.64
C LYS A 362 28.40 -9.24 -6.47
N ASP A 363 29.04 -8.84 -7.55
CA ASP A 363 30.44 -8.39 -7.63
C ASP A 363 30.62 -6.89 -7.39
N VAL A 364 29.51 -6.16 -7.23
CA VAL A 364 29.49 -4.71 -6.92
C VAL A 364 28.67 -4.43 -5.67
N ALA A 365 29.02 -3.38 -4.94
CA ALA A 365 28.30 -2.98 -3.73
C ALA A 365 27.01 -2.18 -4.06
N THR A 366 27.05 -1.40 -5.12
CA THR A 366 25.96 -0.57 -5.63
C THR A 366 25.94 -0.61 -7.16
N TYR A 367 24.77 -0.46 -7.76
CA TYR A 367 24.59 -0.68 -9.21
C TYR A 367 25.07 0.49 -10.08
N ASP A 368 25.41 1.64 -9.52
CA ASP A 368 26.14 2.70 -10.25
C ASP A 368 27.54 2.23 -10.73
N LEU A 369 28.12 1.24 -10.07
CA LEU A 369 29.40 0.63 -10.47
C LEU A 369 29.25 -0.35 -11.65
N LYS A 370 28.02 -0.84 -11.91
CA LYS A 370 27.68 -1.76 -13.02
C LYS A 370 26.28 -1.45 -13.54
N PRO A 371 26.08 -0.31 -14.24
CA PRO A 371 24.75 0.17 -14.61
C PRO A 371 23.93 -0.75 -15.52
N GLU A 372 24.60 -1.57 -16.33
CA GLU A 372 23.92 -2.57 -17.15
C GLU A 372 23.31 -3.71 -16.32
N MET A 373 23.76 -3.89 -15.05
CA MET A 373 23.30 -4.95 -14.16
C MET A 373 23.32 -6.32 -14.88
N SER A 374 22.22 -7.06 -14.88
CA SER A 374 22.06 -8.30 -15.66
C SER A 374 21.11 -8.14 -16.87
N ALA A 375 20.76 -6.91 -17.24
CA ALA A 375 19.89 -6.66 -18.38
C ALA A 375 20.37 -7.28 -19.69
N PRO A 376 21.69 -7.37 -20.03
CA PRO A 376 22.13 -8.06 -21.22
C PRO A 376 21.71 -9.52 -21.30
N GLU A 377 21.79 -10.26 -20.17
CA GLU A 377 21.37 -11.65 -20.08
C GLU A 377 19.83 -11.77 -20.15
N VAL A 378 19.13 -10.92 -19.39
CA VAL A 378 17.66 -10.83 -19.45
C VAL A 378 17.16 -10.54 -20.88
N GLY A 379 17.83 -9.64 -21.60
CA GLY A 379 17.49 -9.30 -22.99
C GLY A 379 17.70 -10.47 -23.96
N MET A 380 18.81 -11.21 -23.82
CA MET A 380 19.06 -12.41 -24.61
C MET A 380 17.98 -13.47 -24.37
N ASP A 381 17.67 -13.76 -23.12
CA ASP A 381 16.66 -14.72 -22.71
C ASP A 381 15.26 -14.30 -23.22
N LEU A 382 14.96 -13.00 -23.18
CA LEU A 382 13.72 -12.46 -23.74
C LEU A 382 13.62 -12.71 -25.25
N VAL A 383 14.65 -12.38 -26.02
CA VAL A 383 14.67 -12.59 -27.47
C VAL A 383 14.56 -14.08 -27.81
N GLU A 384 15.25 -14.95 -27.09
CA GLU A 384 15.13 -16.40 -27.24
C GLU A 384 13.69 -16.87 -26.93
N ALA A 385 13.10 -16.40 -25.83
CA ALA A 385 11.75 -16.75 -25.43
C ALA A 385 10.71 -16.32 -26.50
N ILE A 386 10.84 -15.10 -27.04
CA ILE A 386 9.97 -14.58 -28.11
C ILE A 386 10.10 -15.48 -29.36
N LYS A 387 11.32 -15.74 -29.84
CA LYS A 387 11.60 -16.52 -31.04
C LYS A 387 11.28 -18.00 -30.89
N SER A 388 11.22 -18.51 -29.67
CA SER A 388 10.85 -19.91 -29.40
C SER A 388 9.41 -20.23 -29.73
N GLU A 389 8.53 -19.23 -29.85
CA GLU A 389 7.09 -19.37 -30.06
C GLU A 389 6.40 -20.36 -29.09
N LYS A 390 7.03 -20.55 -27.90
CA LYS A 390 6.57 -21.50 -26.88
C LYS A 390 5.47 -20.90 -26.02
N TYR A 391 5.54 -19.59 -25.76
CA TYR A 391 4.67 -18.87 -24.85
C TYR A 391 3.61 -18.07 -25.60
N ASP A 392 2.42 -17.96 -25.02
CA ASP A 392 1.36 -17.06 -25.47
C ASP A 392 1.58 -15.65 -24.92
N VAL A 393 2.11 -15.57 -23.68
CA VAL A 393 2.40 -14.30 -23.00
C VAL A 393 3.78 -14.37 -22.36
N ILE A 394 4.53 -13.27 -22.45
CA ILE A 394 5.81 -13.09 -21.76
C ILE A 394 5.72 -11.79 -20.95
N ILE A 395 6.02 -11.85 -19.65
CA ILE A 395 6.06 -10.71 -18.76
C ILE A 395 7.49 -10.54 -18.28
N ILE A 396 8.07 -9.39 -18.60
CA ILE A 396 9.47 -9.06 -18.32
C ILE A 396 9.58 -7.71 -17.59
N ASN A 397 10.55 -7.61 -16.69
CA ASN A 397 10.95 -6.37 -16.03
C ASN A 397 12.44 -6.11 -16.25
N PHE A 398 12.79 -4.91 -16.72
CA PHE A 398 14.14 -4.36 -16.71
C PHE A 398 14.31 -3.45 -15.49
N ALA A 399 15.15 -3.88 -14.54
CA ALA A 399 15.33 -3.24 -13.24
C ALA A 399 16.15 -1.93 -13.28
N ASN A 400 16.89 -1.71 -14.35
CA ASN A 400 17.99 -0.75 -14.39
C ASN A 400 17.61 0.71 -14.10
N PRO A 401 16.57 1.32 -14.71
CA PRO A 401 16.27 2.72 -14.46
C PRO A 401 15.96 2.99 -12.99
N ASP A 402 15.27 2.06 -12.31
CA ASP A 402 14.95 2.17 -10.90
C ASP A 402 16.16 1.93 -10.00
N MET A 403 16.79 0.76 -10.12
CA MET A 403 17.86 0.34 -9.23
C MET A 403 19.09 1.24 -9.31
N VAL A 404 19.44 1.72 -10.50
CA VAL A 404 20.53 2.68 -10.69
C VAL A 404 20.08 4.10 -10.31
N GLY A 405 18.83 4.45 -10.58
CA GLY A 405 18.22 5.72 -10.15
C GLY A 405 18.32 5.94 -8.64
N HIS A 406 18.06 4.92 -7.84
CA HIS A 406 18.19 4.95 -6.39
C HIS A 406 19.60 5.30 -5.88
N THR A 407 20.64 5.13 -6.69
CA THR A 407 22.02 5.50 -6.31
C THR A 407 22.26 7.02 -6.33
N GLY A 408 21.43 7.80 -7.02
CA GLY A 408 21.62 9.23 -7.22
C GLY A 408 22.74 9.59 -8.19
N VAL A 409 23.37 8.60 -8.84
CA VAL A 409 24.52 8.79 -9.75
C VAL A 409 24.05 8.93 -11.19
N ILE A 410 23.73 10.14 -11.62
CA ILE A 410 23.16 10.44 -12.95
C ILE A 410 23.97 9.85 -14.11
N PRO A 411 25.31 9.93 -14.19
CA PRO A 411 26.04 9.35 -15.31
C PRO A 411 25.90 7.82 -15.41
N ALA A 412 25.66 7.15 -14.29
CA ALA A 412 25.39 5.72 -14.25
C ALA A 412 23.96 5.42 -14.72
N ALA A 413 22.98 6.17 -14.24
CA ALA A 413 21.60 6.03 -14.66
C ALA A 413 21.42 6.29 -16.17
N VAL A 414 22.11 7.28 -16.74
CA VAL A 414 22.14 7.51 -18.19
C VAL A 414 22.60 6.25 -18.94
N LYS A 415 23.71 5.62 -18.52
CA LYS A 415 24.20 4.38 -19.14
C LYS A 415 23.23 3.21 -18.98
N ALA A 416 22.58 3.11 -17.83
CA ALA A 416 21.55 2.12 -17.57
C ALA A 416 20.37 2.26 -18.53
N VAL A 417 19.87 3.47 -18.71
CA VAL A 417 18.76 3.81 -19.63
C VAL A 417 19.16 3.53 -21.09
N GLU A 418 20.37 3.95 -21.52
CA GLU A 418 20.88 3.67 -22.87
C GLU A 418 21.01 2.18 -23.16
N ARG A 419 21.42 1.38 -22.17
CA ARG A 419 21.49 -0.07 -22.32
C ARG A 419 20.11 -0.70 -22.46
N VAL A 420 19.15 -0.26 -21.65
CA VAL A 420 17.76 -0.71 -21.75
C VAL A 420 17.15 -0.34 -23.11
N ASP A 421 17.39 0.89 -23.61
CA ASP A 421 16.91 1.31 -24.94
C ASP A 421 17.37 0.36 -26.07
N GLN A 422 18.62 -0.08 -26.04
CA GLN A 422 19.15 -1.06 -26.99
C GLN A 422 18.41 -2.38 -26.91
N LEU A 423 18.17 -2.91 -25.70
CA LEU A 423 17.49 -4.18 -25.47
C LEU A 423 16.01 -4.12 -25.85
N VAL A 424 15.36 -2.98 -25.64
CA VAL A 424 14.01 -2.71 -26.18
C VAL A 424 14.00 -2.85 -27.69
N GLY A 425 15.01 -2.31 -28.38
CA GLY A 425 15.15 -2.46 -29.84
C GLY A 425 15.26 -3.91 -30.30
N GLU A 426 16.11 -4.69 -29.63
CA GLU A 426 16.27 -6.13 -29.92
C GLU A 426 14.96 -6.91 -29.73
N ALA A 427 14.21 -6.59 -28.66
CA ALA A 427 12.90 -7.21 -28.40
C ALA A 427 11.85 -6.81 -29.42
N VAL A 428 11.82 -5.54 -29.83
CA VAL A 428 10.92 -5.03 -30.91
C VAL A 428 11.16 -5.77 -32.21
N ASP A 429 12.41 -5.99 -32.57
CA ASP A 429 12.75 -6.72 -33.81
C ASP A 429 12.30 -8.18 -33.74
N ALA A 430 12.54 -8.86 -32.59
CA ALA A 430 12.09 -10.23 -32.39
C ALA A 430 10.55 -10.35 -32.40
N VAL A 431 9.83 -9.40 -31.82
CA VAL A 431 8.35 -9.36 -31.83
C VAL A 431 7.82 -9.16 -33.29
N LYS A 432 8.45 -8.28 -34.05
CA LYS A 432 8.09 -8.07 -35.46
C LYS A 432 8.35 -9.32 -36.31
N GLU A 433 9.47 -9.97 -36.09
CA GLU A 433 9.86 -11.21 -36.80
C GLU A 433 8.84 -12.34 -36.56
N THR A 434 8.36 -12.50 -35.33
CA THR A 434 7.38 -13.53 -34.95
C THR A 434 5.92 -13.13 -35.21
N GLY A 435 5.69 -11.85 -35.54
CA GLY A 435 4.34 -11.29 -35.69
C GLY A 435 3.59 -11.18 -34.35
N GLY A 436 4.31 -11.12 -33.26
CA GLY A 436 3.79 -10.86 -31.90
C GLY A 436 3.38 -9.41 -31.69
N VAL A 437 2.95 -9.10 -30.46
CA VAL A 437 2.61 -7.74 -30.02
C VAL A 437 3.40 -7.43 -28.74
N LEU A 438 3.89 -6.20 -28.62
CA LEU A 438 4.61 -5.75 -27.41
C LEU A 438 3.87 -4.55 -26.81
N PHE A 439 3.60 -4.64 -25.50
CA PHE A 439 3.16 -3.51 -24.69
C PHE A 439 4.29 -3.11 -23.76
N ILE A 440 4.74 -1.85 -23.85
CA ILE A 440 5.78 -1.28 -22.99
C ILE A 440 5.12 -0.35 -21.99
N CYS A 441 5.48 -0.49 -20.71
CA CYS A 441 5.08 0.42 -19.64
C CYS A 441 6.22 0.60 -18.62
N ALA A 442 6.01 1.46 -17.65
CA ALA A 442 6.74 1.44 -16.39
C ALA A 442 5.73 1.33 -15.24
N ASP A 443 6.18 0.95 -14.08
CA ASP A 443 5.34 0.73 -12.89
C ASP A 443 5.35 1.95 -11.95
N HIS A 444 6.34 2.81 -12.05
CA HIS A 444 6.46 4.14 -11.42
C HIS A 444 7.60 4.92 -12.07
N GLY A 445 7.79 6.18 -11.66
CA GLY A 445 8.94 7.00 -12.05
C GLY A 445 10.05 6.98 -11.00
N ASN A 446 11.30 7.18 -11.45
CA ASN A 446 12.51 7.34 -10.65
C ASN A 446 13.59 8.10 -11.44
N ALA A 447 14.09 7.50 -12.54
CA ALA A 447 15.27 7.99 -13.27
C ALA A 447 15.04 9.32 -14.02
N GLU A 448 13.81 9.74 -14.21
CA GLU A 448 13.47 11.04 -14.82
C GLU A 448 13.64 12.23 -13.87
N LYS A 449 13.85 11.97 -12.55
CA LYS A 449 14.08 13.02 -11.57
C LYS A 449 15.08 12.55 -10.51
N MET A 450 16.35 12.76 -10.73
CA MET A 450 17.45 12.38 -9.84
C MET A 450 18.09 13.54 -9.08
N ILE A 451 17.57 14.76 -9.22
CA ILE A 451 17.94 15.94 -8.45
C ILE A 451 16.67 16.59 -7.91
N ASP A 452 16.71 16.97 -6.65
CA ASP A 452 15.75 17.91 -6.09
C ASP A 452 16.11 19.32 -6.59
N THR A 453 15.26 19.88 -7.44
CA THR A 453 15.51 21.18 -8.09
C THR A 453 15.43 22.36 -7.13
N GLU A 454 14.88 22.21 -5.93
CA GLU A 454 14.79 23.25 -4.90
C GLU A 454 16.07 23.29 -4.05
N THR A 455 16.59 22.13 -3.69
CA THR A 455 17.75 22.01 -2.80
C THR A 455 19.06 21.77 -3.56
N GLY A 456 19.00 21.25 -4.80
CA GLY A 456 20.16 20.81 -5.58
C GLY A 456 20.77 19.48 -5.11
N GLU A 457 20.18 18.83 -4.13
CA GLU A 457 20.64 17.55 -3.58
C GLU A 457 20.19 16.35 -4.45
N PRO A 458 20.88 15.22 -4.39
CA PRO A 458 20.43 14.01 -5.07
C PRO A 458 19.02 13.58 -4.63
N HIS A 459 18.14 13.35 -5.59
CA HIS A 459 16.83 12.74 -5.35
C HIS A 459 16.91 11.26 -5.70
N THR A 460 16.71 10.39 -4.72
CA THR A 460 16.84 8.93 -4.85
C THR A 460 15.53 8.19 -4.61
N ALA A 461 14.44 8.93 -4.39
CA ALA A 461 13.10 8.36 -4.20
C ALA A 461 12.35 8.24 -5.53
N HIS A 462 11.26 7.49 -5.53
CA HIS A 462 10.33 7.45 -6.66
C HIS A 462 9.65 8.80 -6.86
N THR A 463 8.94 8.95 -7.98
CA THR A 463 8.21 10.17 -8.32
C THR A 463 6.72 9.91 -8.51
N THR A 464 5.96 10.98 -8.60
CA THR A 464 4.54 10.93 -8.98
C THR A 464 4.33 11.19 -10.47
N ASN A 465 5.41 11.27 -11.25
CA ASN A 465 5.35 11.53 -12.69
C ASN A 465 4.62 10.40 -13.44
N PRO A 466 3.99 10.70 -14.58
CA PRO A 466 3.38 9.69 -15.42
C PRO A 466 4.44 8.75 -16.03
N VAL A 467 3.98 7.59 -16.50
CA VAL A 467 4.81 6.56 -17.13
C VAL A 467 4.40 6.35 -18.59
N PRO A 468 5.29 5.82 -19.46
CA PRO A 468 4.93 5.54 -20.85
C PRO A 468 4.02 4.32 -20.96
N PHE A 469 3.02 4.38 -21.86
CA PHE A 469 2.25 3.26 -22.38
C PHE A 469 2.42 3.24 -23.89
N ILE A 470 2.99 2.16 -24.46
CA ILE A 470 3.29 2.05 -25.89
C ILE A 470 2.83 0.67 -26.39
N LEU A 471 2.04 0.65 -27.46
CA LEU A 471 1.56 -0.59 -28.08
C LEU A 471 2.24 -0.79 -29.44
N VAL A 472 3.13 -1.77 -29.53
CA VAL A 472 3.98 -2.01 -30.70
C VAL A 472 3.49 -3.22 -31.50
N ASN A 473 3.48 -3.11 -32.81
CA ASN A 473 3.15 -4.15 -33.78
C ASN A 473 1.71 -4.71 -33.70
N TYR A 474 0.78 -3.93 -33.11
CA TYR A 474 -0.64 -4.26 -33.17
C TYR A 474 -1.21 -3.94 -34.56
N GLN A 475 -1.97 -4.88 -35.14
CA GLN A 475 -2.34 -4.84 -36.59
C GLN A 475 -3.52 -3.91 -36.89
N GLU A 476 -4.24 -3.42 -35.90
CA GLU A 476 -5.35 -2.50 -36.08
C GLU A 476 -4.87 -1.03 -35.97
N ASN A 477 -5.57 -0.14 -36.69
CA ASN A 477 -5.35 1.30 -36.54
C ASN A 477 -6.04 1.79 -35.28
N VAL A 478 -5.29 1.93 -34.20
CA VAL A 478 -5.80 2.31 -32.87
C VAL A 478 -4.99 3.44 -32.26
N LYS A 479 -5.56 4.07 -31.23
CA LYS A 479 -4.86 4.95 -30.29
C LYS A 479 -4.90 4.34 -28.90
N LEU A 480 -4.04 4.78 -28.02
CA LEU A 480 -4.17 4.53 -26.59
C LEU A 480 -4.86 5.70 -25.91
N ARG A 481 -5.81 5.40 -25.05
CA ARG A 481 -6.57 6.36 -24.26
C ARG A 481 -5.65 7.08 -23.26
N GLU A 482 -5.74 8.39 -23.25
CA GLU A 482 -5.08 9.22 -22.24
C GLU A 482 -5.70 9.06 -20.85
N GLY A 483 -4.93 9.34 -19.81
CA GLY A 483 -5.41 9.29 -18.42
C GLY A 483 -5.64 7.89 -17.86
N GLY A 484 -5.20 6.85 -18.57
CA GLY A 484 -5.22 5.48 -18.06
C GLY A 484 -4.27 5.26 -16.89
N CYS A 485 -4.39 4.12 -16.21
CA CYS A 485 -3.53 3.72 -15.11
C CYS A 485 -3.04 2.28 -15.25
N LEU A 486 -2.20 1.84 -14.34
CA LEU A 486 -1.60 0.51 -14.36
C LEU A 486 -2.63 -0.63 -14.36
N ALA A 487 -3.77 -0.43 -13.71
CA ALA A 487 -4.89 -1.39 -13.68
C ALA A 487 -5.54 -1.64 -15.05
N ASP A 488 -5.33 -0.76 -16.02
CA ASP A 488 -5.88 -0.86 -17.36
C ASP A 488 -5.04 -1.75 -18.30
N ILE A 489 -3.83 -2.11 -17.89
CA ILE A 489 -2.87 -2.87 -18.72
C ILE A 489 -3.36 -4.30 -18.97
N ALA A 490 -3.72 -5.06 -17.93
CA ALA A 490 -4.21 -6.43 -18.11
C ALA A 490 -5.48 -6.50 -18.99
N PRO A 491 -6.52 -5.66 -18.77
CA PRO A 491 -7.65 -5.54 -19.71
C PRO A 491 -7.22 -5.27 -21.17
N THR A 492 -6.23 -4.41 -21.37
CA THR A 492 -5.68 -4.09 -22.70
C THR A 492 -5.03 -5.32 -23.33
N LEU A 493 -4.22 -6.06 -22.58
CA LEU A 493 -3.57 -7.27 -23.06
C LEU A 493 -4.58 -8.38 -23.39
N LEU A 494 -5.64 -8.53 -22.59
CA LEU A 494 -6.73 -9.46 -22.88
C LEU A 494 -7.44 -9.10 -24.19
N GLU A 495 -7.70 -7.81 -24.44
CA GLU A 495 -8.28 -7.35 -25.71
C GLU A 495 -7.34 -7.65 -26.88
N VAL A 496 -6.04 -7.39 -26.76
CA VAL A 496 -5.02 -7.74 -27.77
C VAL A 496 -5.02 -9.24 -28.08
N MET A 497 -5.28 -10.08 -27.08
CA MET A 497 -5.34 -11.55 -27.22
C MET A 497 -6.70 -12.05 -27.69
N GLY A 498 -7.71 -11.20 -27.80
CA GLY A 498 -9.09 -11.58 -28.14
C GLY A 498 -9.74 -12.43 -27.05
N LEU A 499 -9.38 -12.21 -25.77
CA LEU A 499 -9.94 -12.86 -24.61
C LEU A 499 -10.97 -11.94 -23.94
N GLU A 500 -12.01 -12.52 -23.36
CA GLU A 500 -12.98 -11.77 -22.55
C GLU A 500 -12.34 -11.30 -21.24
N GLN A 501 -12.71 -10.13 -20.77
CA GLN A 501 -12.27 -9.61 -19.48
C GLN A 501 -13.09 -10.23 -18.34
N PRO A 502 -12.46 -10.84 -17.31
CA PRO A 502 -13.19 -11.34 -16.16
C PRO A 502 -13.78 -10.18 -15.34
N LYS A 503 -14.92 -10.43 -14.70
CA LYS A 503 -15.67 -9.39 -13.94
C LYS A 503 -14.90 -8.77 -12.77
N GLU A 504 -13.94 -9.49 -12.22
CA GLU A 504 -13.07 -9.03 -11.14
C GLU A 504 -12.08 -7.96 -11.60
N MET A 505 -11.72 -7.92 -12.87
CA MET A 505 -10.92 -6.86 -13.45
C MET A 505 -11.81 -5.66 -13.75
N THR A 506 -11.64 -4.58 -13.00
CA THR A 506 -12.43 -3.34 -13.14
C THR A 506 -11.71 -2.26 -13.96
N GLY A 507 -10.47 -2.49 -14.35
CA GLY A 507 -9.74 -1.66 -15.30
C GLY A 507 -10.42 -1.65 -16.66
N THR A 508 -10.10 -0.68 -17.47
CA THR A 508 -10.69 -0.51 -18.81
C THR A 508 -9.58 -0.54 -19.85
N SER A 509 -9.76 -1.32 -20.93
CA SER A 509 -8.79 -1.35 -22.02
C SER A 509 -8.39 0.05 -22.46
N LEU A 510 -7.11 0.24 -22.73
CA LEU A 510 -6.55 1.49 -23.24
C LEU A 510 -6.76 1.67 -24.75
N ILE A 511 -7.21 0.63 -25.47
CA ILE A 511 -7.36 0.65 -26.91
C ILE A 511 -8.60 1.45 -27.30
N GLU A 512 -8.38 2.51 -28.08
CA GLU A 512 -9.43 3.27 -28.75
C GLU A 512 -9.37 3.03 -30.25
N ARG A 513 -10.47 2.52 -30.80
CA ARG A 513 -10.62 2.35 -32.26
C ARG A 513 -11.05 3.69 -32.87
N ALA A 514 -10.43 4.01 -34.01
CA ALA A 514 -10.70 5.27 -34.75
C ALA A 514 -12.10 5.27 -35.39
#